data_072c84a44330263af6f72e59c148d966
#
_entry.id   072c84a44330263af6f72e59c148d966
#
_cell.length_a   1.000
_cell.length_b   1.000
_cell.length_c   1.000
_cell.angle_alpha   90.00
_cell.angle_beta   90.00
_cell.angle_gamma   90.00
#
_symmetry.space_group_name_H-M   'P 1'
#
loop_
_entity.id
_entity.type
_entity.pdbx_description
1 polymer ?
#
loop_
_entity_poly.entity_id
_entity_poly.type
_entity_poly.pdbx_seq_one_letter_code
_entity_poly.pdbx_strand_id
1 'polypeptide(L)'
;VCQKDLWTGSVGYGYDGTANEHHVSVVYDDWTRDGNYLFTSEAVEDGYIILGTETLIVNPAHLGTTGYSSTAILSMNDNGQGLLGIDGIFAGNDMDAGTCGPPASNLTCNKTPMFKLTDNYGQSWAGNHAAFDFYYVPDAVFDDIFESWPNNVVIDNCTGATEDLCGYWSWYEFDMRVDNEGNPHIVISLLAETQSSLLTISGKTGFYHLTIDRDMLGNDHDDNP
;
A
#
# COMPACT_ATOMS: atom_id res chain seq x y z
N VAL A 1 11.37 21.85 22.29
CA VAL A 1 10.35 20.85 21.91
C VAL A 1 10.32 20.86 20.39
N CYS A 2 10.87 19.83 19.76
CA CYS A 2 10.75 19.68 18.31
C CYS A 2 9.28 19.36 18.01
N GLN A 3 8.61 20.24 17.30
CA GLN A 3 7.28 19.99 16.81
C GLN A 3 7.43 19.02 15.63
N LYS A 4 6.92 17.80 15.79
CA LYS A 4 6.87 16.82 14.71
C LYS A 4 5.57 17.02 13.94
N ASP A 5 5.62 16.90 12.64
CA ASP A 5 4.45 16.90 11.77
C ASP A 5 4.00 15.45 11.59
N LEU A 6 3.25 14.97 12.59
CA LEU A 6 2.75 13.61 12.62
C LEU A 6 1.35 13.57 12.03
N TRP A 7 1.14 12.67 11.08
CA TRP A 7 -0.15 12.44 10.48
C TRP A 7 -0.77 11.14 10.99
N THR A 8 -2.08 11.03 10.78
CA THR A 8 -2.90 9.94 11.28
C THR A 8 -2.25 8.58 11.08
N GLY A 9 -2.24 7.81 12.16
CA GLY A 9 -1.74 6.47 12.16
C GLY A 9 -2.84 5.43 12.14
N SER A 10 -2.45 4.19 12.00
CA SER A 10 -3.28 3.01 12.15
C SER A 10 -2.83 2.20 13.36
N VAL A 11 -3.78 1.56 14.03
CA VAL A 11 -3.53 0.75 15.24
C VAL A 11 -3.99 -0.68 14.97
N GLY A 12 -3.11 -1.63 15.24
CA GLY A 12 -3.42 -3.05 15.30
C GLY A 12 -3.36 -3.56 16.73
N TYR A 13 -4.22 -4.49 17.05
CA TYR A 13 -4.27 -5.16 18.36
C TYR A 13 -4.37 -6.66 18.12
N GLY A 14 -3.66 -7.43 18.92
CA GLY A 14 -3.75 -8.87 18.97
C GLY A 14 -3.61 -9.37 20.40
N TYR A 15 -4.19 -10.54 20.68
CA TYR A 15 -4.07 -11.23 21.96
C TYR A 15 -3.53 -12.63 21.73
N ASP A 16 -2.31 -12.88 22.22
CA ASP A 16 -1.74 -14.23 22.28
C ASP A 16 -2.30 -14.99 23.48
N GLY A 17 -3.31 -15.80 23.22
CA GLY A 17 -3.92 -16.64 24.24
C GLY A 17 -3.01 -17.71 24.80
N THR A 18 -1.91 -18.07 24.13
CA THR A 18 -0.92 -19.03 24.60
C THR A 18 0.02 -18.41 25.61
N ALA A 19 0.53 -17.22 25.30
CA ALA A 19 1.39 -16.46 26.20
C ALA A 19 0.59 -15.67 27.25
N ASN A 20 -0.70 -15.49 27.05
CA ASN A 20 -1.58 -14.60 27.80
C ASN A 20 -1.09 -13.13 27.74
N GLU A 21 -0.71 -12.71 26.54
CA GLU A 21 -0.13 -11.40 26.29
C GLU A 21 -0.96 -10.60 25.29
N HIS A 22 -1.04 -9.30 25.53
CA HIS A 22 -1.66 -8.33 24.62
C HIS A 22 -0.59 -7.61 23.83
N HIS A 23 -0.80 -7.47 22.53
CA HIS A 23 0.10 -6.78 21.64
C HIS A 23 -0.63 -5.62 20.96
N VAL A 24 -0.01 -4.45 20.96
CA VAL A 24 -0.50 -3.25 20.29
C VAL A 24 0.59 -2.73 19.38
N SER A 25 0.26 -2.54 18.13
CA SER A 25 1.13 -1.89 17.15
C SER A 25 0.50 -0.61 16.65
N VAL A 26 1.30 0.44 16.50
CA VAL A 26 0.86 1.75 16.01
C VAL A 26 1.81 2.17 14.90
N VAL A 27 1.27 2.37 13.71
CA VAL A 27 2.02 2.95 12.59
C VAL A 27 1.54 4.37 12.34
N TYR A 28 2.45 5.26 11.96
CA TYR A 28 2.14 6.65 11.65
C TYR A 28 3.14 7.25 10.68
N ASP A 29 2.76 8.35 10.05
CA ASP A 29 3.61 9.11 9.14
C ASP A 29 4.28 10.25 9.89
N ASP A 30 5.56 10.46 9.65
CA ASP A 30 6.30 11.63 10.12
C ASP A 30 6.87 12.40 8.93
N TRP A 31 6.19 13.44 8.54
CA TRP A 31 6.57 14.30 7.42
C TRP A 31 7.82 15.14 7.68
N THR A 32 8.17 15.31 8.95
CA THR A 32 9.42 16.01 9.32
C THR A 32 10.65 15.17 9.08
N ARG A 33 10.50 13.82 9.18
CA ARG A 33 11.59 12.86 9.03
C ARG A 33 11.47 12.01 7.75
N ASP A 34 10.49 12.30 6.90
CA ASP A 34 10.21 11.60 5.64
C ASP A 34 10.15 10.08 5.82
N GLY A 35 9.10 9.58 6.51
CA GLY A 35 8.95 8.15 6.65
C GLY A 35 7.76 7.71 7.49
N ASN A 36 7.49 6.41 7.43
CA ASN A 36 6.48 5.75 8.22
C ASN A 36 7.16 4.99 9.37
N TYR A 37 6.68 5.22 10.57
CA TYR A 37 7.26 4.70 11.79
C TYR A 37 6.28 3.80 12.52
N LEU A 38 6.79 2.76 13.15
CA LEU A 38 6.05 1.77 13.90
C LEU A 38 6.51 1.75 15.35
N PHE A 39 5.55 1.74 16.27
CA PHE A 39 5.73 1.26 17.63
C PHE A 39 5.02 -0.07 17.80
N THR A 40 5.67 -1.02 18.46
CA THR A 40 5.04 -2.24 18.98
C THR A 40 5.13 -2.19 20.50
N SER A 41 4.09 -2.62 21.21
CA SER A 41 4.11 -2.66 22.66
C SER A 41 5.14 -3.65 23.17
N GLU A 42 5.88 -3.24 24.23
CA GLU A 42 6.69 -4.16 25.04
C GLU A 42 5.83 -4.86 26.08
N ALA A 43 4.80 -4.18 26.58
CA ALA A 43 3.84 -4.73 27.53
C ALA A 43 2.51 -3.98 27.46
N VAL A 44 1.45 -4.66 27.88
CA VAL A 44 0.14 -4.04 28.18
C VAL A 44 -0.26 -4.48 29.57
N GLU A 45 -0.10 -3.60 30.54
CA GLU A 45 -0.29 -3.90 31.96
C GLU A 45 -1.18 -2.86 32.63
N ASP A 46 -2.09 -3.28 33.49
CA ASP A 46 -2.94 -2.42 34.31
C ASP A 46 -3.68 -1.30 33.53
N GLY A 47 -4.03 -1.57 32.26
CA GLY A 47 -4.68 -0.60 31.37
C GLY A 47 -3.73 0.40 30.71
N TYR A 48 -2.43 0.22 30.84
CA TYR A 48 -1.42 1.02 30.18
C TYR A 48 -0.74 0.22 29.07
N ILE A 49 -0.41 0.91 27.97
CA ILE A 49 0.40 0.38 26.86
C ILE A 49 1.81 0.95 27.03
N ILE A 50 2.78 0.07 27.21
CA ILE A 50 4.21 0.42 27.22
C ILE A 50 4.70 0.21 25.81
N LEU A 51 4.96 1.30 25.10
CA LEU A 51 5.47 1.25 23.74
C LEU A 51 6.97 0.98 23.76
N GLY A 52 7.40 0.09 22.87
CA GLY A 52 8.79 -0.22 22.63
C GLY A 52 9.52 0.83 21.80
N THR A 53 10.63 0.44 21.23
CA THR A 53 11.44 1.32 20.39
C THR A 53 10.74 1.62 19.08
N GLU A 54 10.76 2.89 18.68
CA GLU A 54 10.29 3.33 17.37
C GLU A 54 11.15 2.72 16.26
N THR A 55 10.50 2.13 15.26
CA THR A 55 11.16 1.51 14.10
C THR A 55 10.73 2.22 12.83
N LEU A 56 11.69 2.58 11.98
CA LEU A 56 11.41 3.11 10.65
C LEU A 56 11.05 1.94 9.73
N ILE A 57 9.84 1.95 9.17
CA ILE A 57 9.33 0.89 8.30
C ILE A 57 9.48 1.27 6.83
N VAL A 58 9.02 2.46 6.46
CA VAL A 58 9.16 2.99 5.09
C VAL A 58 10.00 4.25 5.16
N ASN A 59 11.01 4.33 4.31
CA ASN A 59 11.87 5.49 4.16
C ASN A 59 11.98 5.88 2.67
N PRO A 60 12.54 7.05 2.34
CA PRO A 60 12.66 7.51 0.96
C PRO A 60 13.39 6.55 0.01
N ALA A 61 14.27 5.67 0.53
CA ALA A 61 14.97 4.69 -0.32
C ALA A 61 14.05 3.55 -0.79
N HIS A 62 12.93 3.32 -0.09
CA HIS A 62 11.92 2.34 -0.51
C HIS A 62 10.98 2.91 -1.57
N LEU A 63 10.99 4.23 -1.76
CA LEU A 63 10.11 4.94 -2.68
C LEU A 63 10.87 5.41 -3.92
N GLY A 64 10.19 5.42 -5.04
CA GLY A 64 10.73 5.94 -6.29
C GLY A 64 10.95 7.45 -6.27
N THR A 65 11.29 8.00 -7.42
CA THR A 65 11.81 9.36 -7.60
C THR A 65 10.96 10.51 -7.05
N THR A 66 9.69 10.28 -6.77
CA THR A 66 8.80 11.33 -6.21
C THR A 66 8.68 11.25 -4.69
N GLY A 67 9.12 10.16 -4.07
CA GLY A 67 9.00 9.94 -2.63
C GLY A 67 7.57 9.89 -2.10
N TYR A 68 6.58 9.82 -2.98
CA TYR A 68 5.18 9.93 -2.61
C TYR A 68 4.64 8.60 -2.07
N SER A 69 3.95 8.67 -0.95
CA SER A 69 3.21 7.57 -0.35
C SER A 69 1.91 8.04 0.31
N SER A 70 0.98 7.12 0.45
CA SER A 70 -0.22 7.32 1.28
C SER A 70 0.09 7.12 2.76
N THR A 71 -0.90 7.37 3.61
CA THR A 71 -0.83 7.06 5.03
C THR A 71 -0.72 5.55 5.24
N ALA A 72 0.13 5.13 6.17
CA ALA A 72 0.32 3.73 6.48
C ALA A 72 -0.91 3.11 7.15
N ILE A 73 -1.27 1.90 6.73
CA ILE A 73 -2.35 1.09 7.27
C ILE A 73 -1.76 -0.12 7.99
N LEU A 74 -2.38 -0.49 9.11
CA LEU A 74 -2.05 -1.68 9.86
C LEU A 74 -3.32 -2.45 10.19
N SER A 75 -3.30 -3.76 9.96
CA SER A 75 -4.38 -4.68 10.29
C SER A 75 -3.81 -5.94 10.92
N MET A 76 -4.53 -6.53 11.87
CA MET A 76 -4.13 -7.76 12.55
C MET A 76 -5.37 -8.59 12.87
N ASN A 77 -5.28 -9.90 12.70
CA ASN A 77 -6.32 -10.85 13.12
C ASN A 77 -6.02 -11.45 14.50
N ASP A 78 -6.96 -12.24 15.01
CA ASP A 78 -6.86 -12.86 16.33
C ASP A 78 -5.80 -13.97 16.41
N ASN A 79 -5.28 -14.44 15.28
CA ASN A 79 -4.23 -15.45 15.21
C ASN A 79 -2.81 -14.84 15.20
N GLY A 80 -2.70 -13.51 15.33
CA GLY A 80 -1.43 -12.79 15.31
C GLY A 80 -0.85 -12.57 13.91
N GLN A 81 -1.63 -12.91 12.88
CA GLN A 81 -1.28 -12.60 11.51
C GLN A 81 -1.71 -11.17 11.19
N GLY A 82 -0.85 -10.44 10.51
CA GLY A 82 -1.12 -9.04 10.23
C GLY A 82 -0.45 -8.55 8.97
N LEU A 83 -0.90 -7.37 8.55
CA LEU A 83 -0.40 -6.63 7.41
C LEU A 83 -0.13 -5.18 7.82
N LEU A 84 0.99 -4.65 7.37
CA LEU A 84 1.35 -3.24 7.48
C LEU A 84 1.80 -2.76 6.10
N GLY A 85 1.17 -1.72 5.57
CA GLY A 85 1.51 -1.26 4.23
C GLY A 85 1.06 0.16 3.91
N ILE A 86 1.45 0.58 2.73
CA ILE A 86 1.13 1.87 2.12
C ILE A 86 0.78 1.67 0.64
N ASP A 87 0.17 2.66 0.03
CA ASP A 87 0.14 2.83 -1.42
C ASP A 87 1.16 3.88 -1.82
N GLY A 88 2.15 3.51 -2.65
CA GLY A 88 3.25 4.39 -3.00
C GLY A 88 4.01 3.93 -4.24
N ILE A 89 4.91 4.77 -4.72
CA ILE A 89 5.79 4.42 -5.83
C ILE A 89 6.93 3.58 -5.27
N PHE A 90 6.83 2.27 -5.43
CA PHE A 90 7.80 1.35 -4.86
C PHE A 90 9.08 1.28 -5.72
N ALA A 91 10.23 1.59 -5.11
CA ALA A 91 11.52 1.63 -5.79
C ALA A 91 12.01 0.25 -6.29
N GLY A 92 11.45 -0.83 -5.76
CA GLY A 92 11.76 -2.20 -6.17
C GLY A 92 10.84 -2.75 -7.26
N ASN A 93 9.86 -1.98 -7.69
CA ASN A 93 8.97 -2.37 -8.77
C ASN A 93 9.51 -1.83 -10.10
N ASP A 94 9.71 -2.72 -11.07
CA ASP A 94 10.02 -2.37 -12.47
C ASP A 94 8.75 -1.85 -13.18
N MET A 95 8.08 -0.90 -12.55
CA MET A 95 6.91 -0.27 -13.17
C MET A 95 7.34 0.39 -14.46
N ASP A 96 6.82 -0.08 -15.54
CA ASP A 96 6.96 0.57 -16.83
C ASP A 96 6.54 2.03 -16.68
N ALA A 97 7.43 2.91 -17.08
CA ALA A 97 7.08 4.31 -17.28
C ALA A 97 5.87 4.32 -18.22
N GLY A 98 4.70 4.54 -17.64
CA GLY A 98 3.42 4.25 -18.26
C GLY A 98 3.35 4.66 -19.72
N THR A 99 2.63 3.89 -20.49
CA THR A 99 2.40 4.05 -21.93
C THR A 99 1.93 5.44 -22.37
N CYS A 100 1.55 6.30 -21.41
CA CYS A 100 1.08 7.66 -21.65
C CYS A 100 2.13 8.69 -22.08
N GLY A 101 3.41 8.39 -22.04
CA GLY A 101 4.42 9.43 -22.17
C GLY A 101 4.56 10.26 -20.86
N PRO A 102 5.12 11.48 -20.88
CA PRO A 102 5.17 12.28 -19.67
C PRO A 102 3.75 12.55 -19.18
N PRO A 103 3.35 12.01 -18.02
CA PRO A 103 1.98 12.06 -17.56
C PRO A 103 1.57 13.50 -17.25
N ALA A 104 0.29 13.78 -17.37
CA ALA A 104 -0.29 15.04 -16.96
C ALA A 104 0.04 15.39 -15.49
N SER A 105 0.32 14.37 -14.67
CA SER A 105 0.69 14.49 -13.27
C SER A 105 2.19 14.72 -13.01
N ASN A 106 3.06 14.71 -14.00
CA ASN A 106 4.52 14.67 -13.86
C ASN A 106 5.06 13.44 -13.08
N LEU A 107 4.25 12.41 -12.91
CA LEU A 107 4.62 11.19 -12.22
C LEU A 107 5.01 10.16 -13.29
N THR A 108 6.23 9.67 -13.22
CA THR A 108 6.78 8.75 -14.22
C THR A 108 6.51 7.29 -13.92
N CYS A 109 5.90 6.99 -12.77
CA CYS A 109 5.61 5.64 -12.31
C CYS A 109 4.27 5.60 -11.58
N ASN A 110 3.54 4.51 -11.73
CA ASN A 110 2.33 4.28 -10.98
C ASN A 110 2.63 3.94 -9.50
N LYS A 111 1.69 4.23 -8.64
CA LYS A 111 1.73 3.73 -7.26
C LYS A 111 1.25 2.30 -7.22
N THR A 112 1.76 1.55 -6.27
CA THR A 112 1.31 0.20 -5.96
C THR A 112 1.18 0.01 -4.46
N PRO A 113 0.24 -0.81 -3.99
CA PRO A 113 0.24 -1.28 -2.61
C PRO A 113 1.51 -2.07 -2.32
N MET A 114 2.28 -1.61 -1.33
CA MET A 114 3.46 -2.30 -0.82
C MET A 114 3.28 -2.57 0.66
N PHE A 115 3.61 -3.78 1.12
CA PHE A 115 3.29 -4.19 2.47
C PHE A 115 4.27 -5.20 3.06
N LYS A 116 4.23 -5.32 4.37
CA LYS A 116 4.92 -6.37 5.14
C LYS A 116 3.90 -7.21 5.88
N LEU A 117 4.24 -8.45 6.16
CA LEU A 117 3.40 -9.37 6.93
C LEU A 117 4.04 -9.73 8.26
N THR A 118 3.20 -10.08 9.22
CA THR A 118 3.58 -10.64 10.51
C THR A 118 2.80 -11.92 10.79
N ASP A 119 3.40 -12.83 11.57
CA ASP A 119 2.78 -14.05 12.11
C ASP A 119 2.90 -14.11 13.65
N ASN A 120 3.32 -13.03 14.28
CA ASN A 120 3.64 -12.99 15.69
C ASN A 120 3.17 -11.70 16.37
N TYR A 121 1.94 -11.31 16.08
CA TYR A 121 1.28 -10.16 16.71
C TYR A 121 2.04 -8.83 16.50
N GLY A 122 2.73 -8.68 15.35
CA GLY A 122 3.44 -7.46 15.01
C GLY A 122 4.81 -7.31 15.67
N GLN A 123 5.35 -8.35 16.32
CA GLN A 123 6.69 -8.29 16.91
C GLN A 123 7.80 -8.32 15.86
N SER A 124 7.52 -8.90 14.71
CA SER A 124 8.38 -8.79 13.52
C SER A 124 7.54 -8.66 12.25
N TRP A 125 8.11 -8.00 11.26
CA TRP A 125 7.47 -7.72 9.99
C TRP A 125 8.43 -8.04 8.85
N ALA A 126 7.98 -8.75 7.84
CA ALA A 126 8.80 -9.16 6.72
C ALA A 126 8.04 -9.08 5.39
N GLY A 127 8.79 -8.90 4.31
CA GLY A 127 8.38 -9.06 2.93
C GLY A 127 9.27 -10.08 2.21
N ASN A 128 9.17 -10.17 0.90
CA ASN A 128 9.99 -11.10 0.12
C ASN A 128 10.91 -10.41 -0.90
N HIS A 129 10.76 -9.10 -1.13
CA HIS A 129 11.63 -8.41 -2.06
C HIS A 129 13.08 -8.35 -1.54
N ALA A 130 14.02 -8.86 -2.32
CA ALA A 130 15.40 -9.07 -1.89
C ALA A 130 16.12 -7.81 -1.39
N ALA A 131 15.84 -6.65 -2.00
CA ALA A 131 16.51 -5.40 -1.66
C ALA A 131 15.78 -4.59 -0.57
N PHE A 132 14.47 -4.72 -0.44
CA PHE A 132 13.65 -3.81 0.36
C PHE A 132 12.77 -4.51 1.39
N ASP A 133 12.69 -5.84 1.38
CA ASP A 133 11.91 -6.61 2.34
C ASP A 133 10.43 -6.19 2.42
N PHE A 134 9.80 -6.02 1.26
CA PHE A 134 8.38 -5.77 1.09
C PHE A 134 7.76 -6.81 0.15
N TYR A 135 6.45 -7.06 0.30
CA TYR A 135 5.59 -7.54 -0.77
C TYR A 135 5.01 -6.33 -1.50
N TYR A 136 4.63 -6.49 -2.76
CA TYR A 136 3.95 -5.46 -3.52
C TYR A 136 2.99 -6.09 -4.53
N VAL A 137 2.03 -5.30 -5.01
CA VAL A 137 1.14 -5.74 -6.09
C VAL A 137 1.81 -5.44 -7.42
N PRO A 138 2.11 -6.46 -8.23
CA PRO A 138 2.76 -6.27 -9.53
C PRO A 138 1.92 -5.44 -10.50
N ASP A 139 2.59 -4.72 -11.40
CA ASP A 139 1.96 -3.93 -12.46
C ASP A 139 0.99 -4.74 -13.32
N ALA A 140 1.36 -5.98 -13.64
CA ALA A 140 0.53 -6.87 -14.44
C ALA A 140 -0.90 -7.05 -13.89
N VAL A 141 -1.09 -6.98 -12.56
CA VAL A 141 -2.43 -7.04 -11.95
C VAL A 141 -3.27 -5.82 -12.34
N PHE A 142 -2.64 -4.65 -12.37
CA PHE A 142 -3.31 -3.40 -12.75
C PHE A 142 -3.52 -3.32 -14.26
N ASP A 143 -2.57 -3.81 -15.03
CA ASP A 143 -2.69 -3.93 -16.50
C ASP A 143 -3.85 -4.82 -16.89
N ASP A 144 -4.04 -5.97 -16.24
CA ASP A 144 -5.19 -6.84 -16.44
C ASP A 144 -6.51 -6.13 -16.12
N ILE A 145 -6.55 -5.31 -15.07
CA ILE A 145 -7.72 -4.49 -14.76
C ILE A 145 -7.96 -3.48 -15.87
N PHE A 146 -6.92 -2.78 -16.32
CA PHE A 146 -7.00 -1.78 -17.37
C PHE A 146 -7.44 -2.38 -18.71
N GLU A 147 -6.89 -3.51 -19.10
CA GLU A 147 -7.27 -4.23 -20.31
C GLU A 147 -8.73 -4.72 -20.28
N SER A 148 -9.25 -5.01 -19.09
CA SER A 148 -10.66 -5.39 -18.92
C SER A 148 -11.63 -4.25 -19.17
N TRP A 149 -11.17 -3.00 -19.20
CA TRP A 149 -12.04 -1.84 -19.37
C TRP A 149 -12.60 -1.76 -20.80
N PRO A 150 -13.93 -1.69 -20.95
CA PRO A 150 -14.53 -1.61 -22.28
C PRO A 150 -14.27 -0.26 -22.92
N ASN A 151 -13.59 -0.21 -24.02
CA ASN A 151 -13.19 0.97 -24.79
C ASN A 151 -12.16 1.87 -24.07
N ASN A 152 -11.01 2.01 -24.68
CA ASN A 152 -9.93 2.89 -24.21
C ASN A 152 -10.05 4.33 -24.78
N VAL A 153 -11.24 4.76 -25.12
CA VAL A 153 -11.52 6.09 -25.66
C VAL A 153 -12.55 6.78 -24.80
N VAL A 154 -12.29 8.00 -24.42
CA VAL A 154 -13.23 8.86 -23.69
C VAL A 154 -13.58 10.08 -24.50
N ILE A 155 -14.78 10.56 -24.31
CA ILE A 155 -15.26 11.82 -24.91
C ILE A 155 -15.36 12.84 -23.80
N ASP A 156 -14.58 13.90 -23.91
CA ASP A 156 -14.77 15.08 -23.06
C ASP A 156 -16.16 15.69 -23.31
N ASN A 157 -17.03 15.59 -22.33
CA ASN A 157 -18.41 16.09 -22.43
C ASN A 157 -18.49 17.61 -22.53
N CYS A 158 -17.42 18.35 -22.20
CA CYS A 158 -17.39 19.80 -22.29
C CYS A 158 -16.95 20.29 -23.68
N THR A 159 -15.99 19.61 -24.28
CA THR A 159 -15.41 20.01 -25.57
C THR A 159 -15.83 19.13 -26.73
N GLY A 160 -16.33 17.93 -26.46
CA GLY A 160 -16.57 16.89 -27.46
C GLY A 160 -15.29 16.27 -28.03
N ALA A 161 -14.13 16.61 -27.47
CA ALA A 161 -12.87 16.03 -27.86
C ALA A 161 -12.80 14.55 -27.45
N THR A 162 -12.13 13.75 -28.26
CA THR A 162 -11.89 12.34 -27.99
C THR A 162 -10.45 12.18 -27.52
N GLU A 163 -10.25 11.56 -26.39
CA GLU A 163 -8.93 11.21 -25.85
C GLU A 163 -8.81 9.71 -25.67
N ASP A 164 -7.63 9.17 -25.97
CA ASP A 164 -7.32 7.78 -25.69
C ASP A 164 -6.92 7.63 -24.22
N LEU A 165 -7.44 6.59 -23.57
CA LEU A 165 -6.92 6.17 -22.29
C LEU A 165 -5.59 5.49 -22.50
N CYS A 166 -4.61 5.88 -21.72
CA CYS A 166 -3.25 5.37 -21.81
C CYS A 166 -2.79 4.69 -20.51
N GLY A 167 -3.61 4.71 -19.47
CA GLY A 167 -3.25 4.07 -18.23
C GLY A 167 -4.28 4.30 -17.12
N TYR A 168 -3.82 4.05 -15.94
CA TYR A 168 -4.55 4.20 -14.69
C TYR A 168 -3.65 4.86 -13.66
N TRP A 169 -4.28 5.37 -12.61
CA TRP A 169 -3.60 5.95 -11.46
C TRP A 169 -4.29 5.52 -10.17
N SER A 170 -3.55 4.97 -9.21
CA SER A 170 -4.08 4.74 -7.87
C SER A 170 -4.18 6.08 -7.13
N TRP A 171 -5.30 6.31 -6.47
CA TRP A 171 -5.55 7.52 -5.72
C TRP A 171 -5.22 7.32 -4.23
N TYR A 172 -5.50 8.31 -3.40
CA TYR A 172 -5.14 8.30 -1.98
C TYR A 172 -5.99 7.33 -1.14
N GLU A 173 -7.20 7.05 -1.60
CA GLU A 173 -8.14 6.22 -0.88
C GLU A 173 -7.81 4.75 -1.13
N PHE A 174 -7.24 4.15 -0.10
CA PHE A 174 -7.00 2.72 -0.06
C PHE A 174 -7.20 2.20 1.38
N ASP A 175 -7.44 0.93 1.51
CA ASP A 175 -7.46 0.23 2.80
C ASP A 175 -6.88 -1.17 2.63
N MET A 176 -6.23 -1.65 3.68
CA MET A 176 -5.67 -2.99 3.71
C MET A 176 -6.13 -3.71 4.97
N ARG A 177 -6.53 -4.96 4.84
CA ARG A 177 -6.94 -5.82 5.95
C ARG A 177 -6.42 -7.22 5.76
N VAL A 178 -6.28 -7.96 6.86
CA VAL A 178 -6.11 -9.41 6.82
C VAL A 178 -7.40 -10.10 7.26
N ASP A 179 -7.72 -11.21 6.63
CA ASP A 179 -8.82 -12.07 7.06
C ASP A 179 -8.40 -13.01 8.20
N ASN A 180 -9.27 -13.93 8.59
CA ASN A 180 -9.00 -14.88 9.66
C ASN A 180 -7.95 -15.95 9.29
N GLU A 181 -7.71 -16.16 8.01
CA GLU A 181 -6.67 -17.04 7.47
C GLU A 181 -5.34 -16.30 7.26
N GLY A 182 -5.33 -14.96 7.45
CA GLY A 182 -4.17 -14.11 7.28
C GLY A 182 -3.95 -13.63 5.84
N ASN A 183 -4.91 -13.86 4.94
CA ASN A 183 -4.82 -13.40 3.57
C ASN A 183 -4.97 -11.87 3.50
N PRO A 184 -4.10 -11.17 2.75
CA PRO A 184 -4.26 -9.76 2.50
C PRO A 184 -5.48 -9.45 1.62
N HIS A 185 -6.27 -8.48 2.06
CA HIS A 185 -7.34 -7.85 1.31
C HIS A 185 -7.00 -6.39 1.14
N ILE A 186 -6.91 -5.94 -0.10
CA ILE A 186 -6.54 -4.57 -0.44
C ILE A 186 -7.67 -3.94 -1.23
N VAL A 187 -8.17 -2.80 -0.77
CA VAL A 187 -9.13 -1.98 -1.51
C VAL A 187 -8.41 -0.73 -1.98
N ILE A 188 -8.39 -0.49 -3.27
CA ILE A 188 -7.69 0.62 -3.89
C ILE A 188 -8.63 1.34 -4.86
N SER A 189 -8.52 2.67 -4.93
CA SER A 189 -9.23 3.46 -5.93
C SER A 189 -8.35 3.66 -7.16
N LEU A 190 -8.87 3.33 -8.33
CA LEU A 190 -8.19 3.57 -9.61
C LEU A 190 -8.94 4.63 -10.41
N LEU A 191 -8.18 5.59 -10.91
CA LEU A 191 -8.62 6.61 -11.86
C LEU A 191 -8.09 6.27 -13.25
N ALA A 192 -8.89 6.58 -14.27
CA ALA A 192 -8.45 6.47 -15.65
C ALA A 192 -7.50 7.63 -15.99
N GLU A 193 -6.44 7.37 -16.72
CA GLU A 193 -5.45 8.36 -17.14
C GLU A 193 -5.47 8.55 -18.66
N THR A 194 -5.41 9.84 -19.07
CA THR A 194 -5.14 10.25 -20.45
C THR A 194 -3.84 11.05 -20.49
N GLN A 195 -3.38 11.42 -21.68
CA GLN A 195 -2.19 12.28 -21.81
C GLN A 195 -2.35 13.64 -21.13
N SER A 196 -3.57 14.11 -20.93
CA SER A 196 -3.85 15.44 -20.43
C SER A 196 -4.35 15.48 -18.97
N SER A 197 -4.97 14.42 -18.46
CA SER A 197 -5.63 14.44 -17.15
C SER A 197 -5.95 13.07 -16.57
N LEU A 198 -6.26 13.08 -15.27
CA LEU A 198 -6.90 11.95 -14.58
C LEU A 198 -8.42 12.15 -14.64
N LEU A 199 -9.15 11.09 -14.95
CA LEU A 199 -10.57 11.14 -15.21
C LEU A 199 -11.37 10.15 -14.36
N THR A 200 -12.55 10.58 -13.96
CA THR A 200 -13.54 9.70 -13.36
C THR A 200 -14.50 9.20 -14.43
N ILE A 201 -14.42 7.95 -14.80
CA ILE A 201 -15.18 7.35 -15.89
C ILE A 201 -16.03 6.22 -15.38
N SER A 202 -17.34 6.28 -15.65
CA SER A 202 -18.27 5.23 -15.29
C SER A 202 -17.89 3.89 -15.91
N GLY A 203 -17.82 2.85 -15.08
CA GLY A 203 -17.44 1.49 -15.49
C GLY A 203 -15.93 1.25 -15.64
N LYS A 204 -15.11 2.25 -15.30
CA LYS A 204 -13.64 2.17 -15.30
C LYS A 204 -13.05 2.64 -13.98
N THR A 205 -13.30 3.88 -13.61
CA THR A 205 -12.88 4.43 -12.33
C THR A 205 -13.72 3.83 -11.19
N GLY A 206 -13.08 3.46 -10.10
CA GLY A 206 -13.79 2.95 -8.93
C GLY A 206 -12.87 2.31 -7.91
N PHE A 207 -13.50 1.66 -6.95
CA PHE A 207 -12.79 0.85 -5.97
C PHE A 207 -12.66 -0.58 -6.49
N TYR A 208 -11.45 -1.07 -6.42
CA TYR A 208 -11.08 -2.45 -6.74
C TYR A 208 -10.66 -3.16 -5.48
N HIS A 209 -11.14 -4.39 -5.30
CA HIS A 209 -10.79 -5.25 -4.19
C HIS A 209 -9.90 -6.37 -4.68
N LEU A 210 -8.67 -6.38 -4.18
CA LEU A 210 -7.67 -7.41 -4.45
C LEU A 210 -7.62 -8.34 -3.24
N THR A 211 -7.66 -9.64 -3.48
CA THR A 211 -7.45 -10.67 -2.46
C THR A 211 -6.20 -11.44 -2.84
N ILE A 212 -5.28 -11.56 -1.91
CA ILE A 212 -4.01 -12.24 -2.11
C ILE A 212 -4.01 -13.49 -1.23
N ASP A 213 -3.87 -14.65 -1.84
CA ASP A 213 -3.67 -15.90 -1.11
C ASP A 213 -2.26 -15.86 -0.48
N ARG A 214 -2.20 -15.90 0.85
CA ARG A 214 -0.96 -15.82 1.60
C ARG A 214 0.00 -16.96 1.26
N ASP A 215 -0.53 -18.16 1.01
CA ASP A 215 0.28 -19.33 0.67
C ASP A 215 0.95 -19.18 -0.70
N MET A 216 0.43 -18.30 -1.57
CA MET A 216 1.02 -17.98 -2.86
C MET A 216 2.07 -16.88 -2.80
N LEU A 217 2.19 -16.17 -1.67
CA LEU A 217 3.26 -15.21 -1.42
C LEU A 217 4.56 -15.96 -1.11
N GLY A 218 5.02 -16.76 -2.06
CA GLY A 218 6.22 -17.59 -1.95
C GLY A 218 7.49 -16.78 -1.73
N ASN A 219 8.57 -17.49 -1.43
CA ASN A 219 9.92 -16.93 -1.31
C ASN A 219 10.57 -16.67 -2.68
N ASP A 220 9.79 -16.66 -3.74
CA ASP A 220 10.35 -16.54 -5.09
C ASP A 220 10.45 -15.06 -5.44
N HIS A 221 11.69 -14.58 -5.47
CA HIS A 221 12.04 -13.19 -5.77
C HIS A 221 12.09 -12.89 -7.27
N ASP A 222 11.86 -13.88 -8.09
CA ASP A 222 11.84 -13.72 -9.54
C ASP A 222 10.39 -13.51 -10.00
N ASP A 223 9.83 -12.34 -9.67
CA ASP A 223 8.57 -11.87 -10.19
C ASP A 223 8.71 -11.47 -11.67
N ASN A 224 9.09 -12.42 -12.46
CA ASN A 224 8.93 -12.34 -13.89
C ASN A 224 7.92 -13.40 -14.28
N PRO A 225 6.71 -13.02 -14.72
CA PRO A 225 5.70 -13.94 -15.18
C PRO A 225 6.14 -14.74 -16.38
#